data_887cbd61954f00d4f01d8b52b4df93ec
#
_entry.id   887cbd61954f00d4f01d8b52b4df93ec
#
_cell.length_a   1.000
_cell.length_b   1.000
_cell.length_c   1.000
_cell.angle_alpha   90.00
_cell.angle_beta   90.00
_cell.angle_gamma   90.00
#
_symmetry.space_group_name_H-M   'P 1'
#
loop_
_entity.id
_entity.type
_entity.pdbx_description
1 polymer ?
#
loop_
_entity_poly.entity_id
_entity_poly.type
_entity_poly.pdbx_seq_one_letter_code
_entity_poly.pdbx_strand_id
1 'polypeptide(L)'
;PRYSSSAASDVYKRQGQTTPGIPAFTWRYAAAFGSSVLRVQRADRNEMTSYWLKDGTRSEPIPVTGAPARSLLDVFSQYLVLGFTHILPFGLDHILFVLGLYLLSTRLEPLLVQVTAFTVAHSITLGLGLYGVIALPASIVEPLIAASIVYIAAENFLTDKLTPWRPYVVFGFGLLHGLGFAGVLHEIGLARSDFVNGLIAFNIGVDLAQIAVIAIAFLATGLWFRHRSWYRARIVHPALTVIGCAGAFWLVERII
;
A
#
# COMPACT_ATOMS: atom_id res chain seq x y z
N PRO A 1 -5.26 -15.94 29.24
CA PRO A 1 -5.13 -14.96 28.16
C PRO A 1 -5.02 -13.56 28.75
N ARG A 2 -3.87 -12.89 28.55
CA ARG A 2 -3.72 -11.50 28.96
C ARG A 2 -4.13 -10.63 27.77
N TYR A 3 -5.08 -9.73 28.00
CA TYR A 3 -5.51 -8.72 27.05
C TYR A 3 -4.67 -7.46 27.27
N SER A 4 -4.02 -6.95 26.24
CA SER A 4 -3.48 -5.59 26.23
C SER A 4 -4.16 -4.82 25.10
N SER A 5 -4.95 -3.81 25.43
CA SER A 5 -5.48 -2.84 24.47
C SER A 5 -4.57 -1.63 24.46
N SER A 6 -4.07 -1.23 23.30
CA SER A 6 -3.52 0.12 23.09
C SER A 6 -4.56 0.92 22.29
N ALA A 7 -4.88 2.10 22.76
CA ALA A 7 -6.01 2.92 22.35
C ALA A 7 -5.87 3.66 21.01
N ALA A 8 -5.07 3.15 20.06
CA ALA A 8 -4.88 3.81 18.77
C ALA A 8 -5.26 2.95 17.54
N SER A 9 -5.53 1.68 17.73
CA SER A 9 -6.22 0.81 16.77
C SER A 9 -6.75 -0.38 17.54
N ASP A 10 -8.03 -0.72 17.39
CA ASP A 10 -8.65 -1.91 17.98
C ASP A 10 -8.09 -3.20 17.35
N VAL A 11 -6.77 -3.37 17.41
CA VAL A 11 -6.10 -4.61 17.02
C VAL A 11 -6.17 -5.57 18.20
N TYR A 12 -7.12 -6.48 18.18
CA TYR A 12 -7.21 -7.55 19.17
C TYR A 12 -6.05 -8.53 18.97
N LYS A 13 -5.05 -8.49 19.86
CA LYS A 13 -3.98 -9.50 19.93
C LYS A 13 -4.43 -10.65 20.83
N ARG A 14 -4.50 -11.86 20.27
CA ARG A 14 -4.67 -13.10 21.05
C ARG A 14 -3.41 -13.94 20.91
N GLN A 15 -2.84 -14.34 22.04
CA GLN A 15 -1.64 -15.17 22.08
C GLN A 15 -1.95 -16.47 22.80
N GLY A 16 -1.46 -17.58 22.28
CA GLY A 16 -1.58 -18.91 22.88
C GLY A 16 -0.34 -19.75 22.57
N GLN A 17 -0.21 -20.83 23.32
CA GLN A 17 0.82 -21.84 23.06
C GLN A 17 0.13 -23.13 22.58
N THR A 18 0.80 -23.83 21.66
CA THR A 18 0.33 -25.14 21.21
C THR A 18 0.70 -26.22 22.23
N THR A 19 -0.15 -27.24 22.35
CA THR A 19 0.15 -28.41 23.20
C THR A 19 1.36 -29.16 22.62
N PRO A 20 2.34 -29.57 23.45
CA PRO A 20 3.46 -30.39 22.98
C PRO A 20 2.98 -31.67 22.30
N GLY A 21 3.64 -32.05 21.17
CA GLY A 21 3.38 -33.32 20.49
C GLY A 21 2.32 -33.28 19.37
N ILE A 22 1.66 -32.16 19.12
CA ILE A 22 0.78 -32.06 17.94
C ILE A 22 1.62 -31.80 16.68
N PRO A 23 1.36 -32.54 15.57
CA PRO A 23 2.13 -32.38 14.34
C PRO A 23 1.80 -31.10 13.58
N ALA A 24 0.52 -30.67 13.65
CA ALA A 24 0.04 -29.46 13.00
C ALA A 24 -1.22 -28.93 13.70
N PHE A 25 -1.52 -27.64 13.49
CA PHE A 25 -2.78 -27.05 13.95
C PHE A 25 -3.41 -26.21 12.84
N THR A 26 -4.72 -25.97 12.94
CA THR A 26 -5.44 -25.04 12.08
C THR A 26 -5.98 -23.90 12.91
N TRP A 27 -5.99 -22.70 12.35
CA TRP A 27 -6.54 -21.53 12.98
C TRP A 27 -7.75 -21.01 12.23
N ARG A 28 -8.76 -20.58 12.96
CA ARG A 28 -9.93 -19.90 12.39
C ARG A 28 -10.28 -18.71 13.24
N TYR A 29 -10.53 -17.59 12.60
CA TYR A 29 -11.01 -16.37 13.24
C TYR A 29 -12.43 -16.06 12.81
N ALA A 30 -13.22 -15.38 13.66
CA ALA A 30 -14.61 -15.06 13.33
C ALA A 30 -14.65 -13.99 12.20
N ALA A 31 -15.46 -14.25 11.17
CA ALA A 31 -15.59 -13.37 10.00
C ALA A 31 -15.98 -11.92 10.35
N ALA A 32 -16.71 -11.74 11.46
CA ALA A 32 -17.11 -10.42 11.95
C ALA A 32 -15.96 -9.46 12.26
N PHE A 33 -14.73 -9.97 12.37
CA PHE A 33 -13.53 -9.17 12.64
C PHE A 33 -12.69 -8.89 11.37
N GLY A 34 -13.20 -9.27 10.19
CA GLY A 34 -12.51 -9.07 8.92
C GLY A 34 -11.31 -9.99 8.72
N SER A 35 -10.34 -9.54 7.94
CA SER A 35 -9.10 -10.27 7.70
C SER A 35 -8.19 -10.24 8.91
N SER A 36 -7.43 -11.32 9.14
CA SER A 36 -6.52 -11.45 10.29
C SER A 36 -5.15 -11.97 9.89
N VAL A 37 -4.13 -11.62 10.66
CA VAL A 37 -2.77 -12.15 10.51
C VAL A 37 -2.47 -13.09 11.66
N LEU A 38 -2.20 -14.35 11.35
CA LEU A 38 -1.71 -15.32 12.31
C LEU A 38 -0.18 -15.34 12.27
N ARG A 39 0.45 -15.01 13.39
CA ARG A 39 1.91 -15.13 13.57
C ARG A 39 2.23 -16.40 14.36
N VAL A 40 3.05 -17.23 13.77
CA VAL A 40 3.56 -18.45 14.41
C VAL A 40 5.02 -18.27 14.69
N GLN A 41 5.39 -18.20 15.97
CA GLN A 41 6.77 -18.19 16.42
C GLN A 41 7.13 -19.58 16.91
N ARG A 42 8.19 -20.15 16.39
CA ARG A 42 8.72 -21.43 16.84
C ARG A 42 9.72 -21.23 17.96
N ALA A 43 9.59 -22.06 18.98
CA ALA A 43 10.50 -22.02 20.13
C ALA A 43 11.92 -22.51 19.80
N ASP A 44 12.05 -23.37 18.77
CA ASP A 44 13.31 -24.01 18.37
C ASP A 44 14.17 -23.17 17.40
N ARG A 45 13.57 -22.20 16.70
CA ARG A 45 14.24 -21.43 15.65
C ARG A 45 13.84 -19.99 15.74
N ASN A 46 13.89 -19.21 16.51
CA ASN A 46 13.58 -17.77 16.56
C ASN A 46 13.01 -17.16 15.22
N GLU A 47 12.36 -18.02 14.43
CA GLU A 47 11.73 -17.69 13.15
C GLU A 47 10.24 -17.43 13.38
N MET A 48 9.76 -16.29 12.86
CA MET A 48 8.36 -15.92 12.88
C MET A 48 7.78 -16.08 11.49
N THR A 49 6.72 -16.89 11.37
CA THR A 49 5.99 -17.06 10.10
C THR A 49 4.62 -16.43 10.23
N SER A 50 4.23 -15.62 9.25
CA SER A 50 2.93 -14.95 9.21
C SER A 50 2.05 -15.56 8.13
N TYR A 51 0.76 -15.77 8.48
CA TYR A 51 -0.27 -16.29 7.58
C TYR A 51 -1.41 -15.29 7.52
N TRP A 52 -1.75 -14.85 6.32
CA TRP A 52 -2.89 -13.97 6.09
C TRP A 52 -4.16 -14.79 5.93
N LEU A 53 -5.14 -14.55 6.78
CA LEU A 53 -6.43 -15.22 6.77
C LEU A 53 -7.53 -14.20 6.41
N LYS A 54 -8.25 -14.47 5.32
CA LYS A 54 -9.35 -13.60 4.86
C LYS A 54 -10.66 -14.01 5.53
N ASP A 55 -11.38 -13.02 6.03
CA ASP A 55 -12.83 -13.07 6.38
C ASP A 55 -13.32 -14.37 7.01
N GLY A 56 -12.67 -14.81 8.08
CA GLY A 56 -13.08 -16.00 8.83
C GLY A 56 -12.77 -17.34 8.17
N THR A 57 -11.94 -17.34 7.12
CA THR A 57 -11.44 -18.59 6.52
C THR A 57 -10.57 -19.35 7.51
N ARG A 58 -10.63 -20.68 7.42
CA ARG A 58 -9.74 -21.56 8.18
C ARG A 58 -8.38 -21.60 7.52
N SER A 59 -7.29 -21.52 8.30
CA SER A 59 -5.95 -21.74 7.76
C SER A 59 -5.80 -23.16 7.25
N GLU A 60 -4.91 -23.36 6.29
CA GLU A 60 -4.36 -24.68 6.03
C GLU A 60 -3.70 -25.24 7.30
N PRO A 61 -3.49 -26.56 7.40
CA PRO A 61 -2.77 -27.16 8.52
C PRO A 61 -1.37 -26.55 8.63
N ILE A 62 -1.08 -25.90 9.75
CA ILE A 62 0.22 -25.27 10.03
C ILE A 62 1.05 -26.27 10.81
N PRO A 63 2.12 -26.78 10.24
CA PRO A 63 2.98 -27.78 10.92
C PRO A 63 3.70 -27.13 12.11
N VAL A 64 3.65 -27.76 13.27
CA VAL A 64 4.36 -27.32 14.47
C VAL A 64 5.85 -27.65 14.39
N THR A 65 6.18 -28.79 13.75
CA THR A 65 7.56 -29.24 13.54
C THR A 65 7.81 -29.47 12.06
N GLY A 66 8.97 -29.06 11.57
CA GLY A 66 9.44 -29.43 10.21
C GLY A 66 8.68 -28.79 9.04
N ALA A 67 8.06 -27.62 9.19
CA ALA A 67 7.50 -26.94 8.01
C ALA A 67 8.59 -26.71 6.97
N PRO A 68 8.35 -27.06 5.70
CA PRO A 68 9.26 -26.69 4.64
C PRO A 68 9.43 -25.17 4.61
N ALA A 69 10.64 -24.70 4.38
CA ALA A 69 10.88 -23.29 4.11
C ALA A 69 9.96 -22.88 2.94
N ARG A 70 9.29 -21.74 3.06
CA ARG A 70 8.49 -21.21 1.95
C ARG A 70 9.39 -21.10 0.72
N SER A 71 8.88 -21.49 -0.44
CA SER A 71 9.67 -21.31 -1.65
C SER A 71 9.80 -19.79 -1.92
N LEU A 72 10.92 -19.37 -2.51
CA LEU A 72 11.11 -17.97 -2.90
C LEU A 72 10.00 -17.49 -3.86
N LEU A 73 9.44 -18.40 -4.68
CA LEU A 73 8.34 -18.11 -5.57
C LEU A 73 7.03 -17.87 -4.82
N ASP A 74 6.75 -18.63 -3.75
CA ASP A 74 5.54 -18.42 -2.95
C ASP A 74 5.59 -17.05 -2.24
N VAL A 75 6.74 -16.71 -1.65
CA VAL A 75 6.97 -15.38 -1.06
C VAL A 75 6.80 -14.31 -2.13
N PHE A 76 7.47 -14.44 -3.26
CA PHE A 76 7.40 -13.48 -4.36
C PHE A 76 5.95 -13.26 -4.84
N SER A 77 5.22 -14.32 -5.14
CA SER A 77 3.84 -14.22 -5.62
C SER A 77 2.90 -13.61 -4.58
N GLN A 78 3.05 -13.96 -3.31
CA GLN A 78 2.26 -13.41 -2.22
C GLN A 78 2.48 -11.89 -2.08
N TYR A 79 3.72 -11.43 -2.08
CA TYR A 79 4.03 -10.00 -1.92
C TYR A 79 3.74 -9.19 -3.17
N LEU A 80 3.86 -9.79 -4.35
CA LEU A 80 3.42 -9.16 -5.61
C LEU A 80 1.91 -8.88 -5.59
N VAL A 81 1.10 -9.88 -5.21
CA VAL A 81 -0.35 -9.69 -5.06
C VAL A 81 -0.66 -8.68 -3.97
N LEU A 82 0.05 -8.71 -2.85
CA LEU A 82 -0.13 -7.75 -1.76
C LEU A 82 0.17 -6.32 -2.23
N GLY A 83 1.26 -6.10 -2.95
CA GLY A 83 1.61 -4.80 -3.54
C GLY A 83 0.58 -4.31 -4.55
N PHE A 84 0.08 -5.21 -5.40
CA PHE A 84 -0.98 -4.88 -6.35
C PHE A 84 -2.27 -4.49 -5.64
N THR A 85 -2.71 -5.30 -4.68
CA THR A 85 -3.95 -5.05 -3.94
C THR A 85 -3.85 -3.89 -2.95
N HIS A 86 -2.66 -3.53 -2.53
CA HIS A 86 -2.41 -2.32 -1.76
C HIS A 86 -2.89 -1.05 -2.49
N ILE A 87 -2.82 -1.03 -3.82
CA ILE A 87 -3.35 0.06 -4.64
C ILE A 87 -4.74 -0.31 -5.19
N LEU A 88 -4.87 -1.39 -5.94
CA LEU A 88 -6.13 -1.81 -6.56
C LEU A 88 -6.71 -3.06 -5.88
N PRO A 89 -7.88 -2.96 -5.21
CA PRO A 89 -8.77 -1.79 -5.14
C PRO A 89 -8.64 -0.94 -3.85
N PHE A 90 -7.73 -1.24 -2.92
CA PHE A 90 -7.81 -0.77 -1.54
C PHE A 90 -7.11 0.58 -1.27
N GLY A 91 -6.13 0.99 -2.07
CA GLY A 91 -5.36 2.22 -1.90
C GLY A 91 -5.97 3.42 -2.62
N LEU A 92 -7.11 3.92 -2.16
CA LEU A 92 -7.79 5.05 -2.80
C LEU A 92 -6.93 6.31 -2.86
N ASP A 93 -6.08 6.56 -1.88
CA ASP A 93 -5.12 7.66 -1.85
C ASP A 93 -4.10 7.55 -2.99
N HIS A 94 -3.53 6.37 -3.21
CA HIS A 94 -2.65 6.10 -4.36
C HIS A 94 -3.39 6.22 -5.69
N ILE A 95 -4.60 5.68 -5.79
CA ILE A 95 -5.42 5.77 -7.01
C ILE A 95 -5.67 7.23 -7.38
N LEU A 96 -6.14 8.05 -6.42
CA LEU A 96 -6.42 9.46 -6.65
C LEU A 96 -5.14 10.25 -6.97
N PHE A 97 -4.05 9.95 -6.30
CA PHE A 97 -2.75 10.55 -6.57
C PHE A 97 -2.27 10.25 -8.00
N VAL A 98 -2.28 8.98 -8.42
CA VAL A 98 -1.86 8.53 -9.76
C VAL A 98 -2.79 9.09 -10.85
N LEU A 99 -4.10 9.14 -10.60
CA LEU A 99 -5.04 9.81 -11.49
C LEU A 99 -4.72 11.31 -11.62
N GLY A 100 -4.34 11.96 -10.53
CA GLY A 100 -3.86 13.35 -10.56
C GLY A 100 -2.61 13.51 -11.45
N LEU A 101 -1.63 12.60 -11.38
CA LEU A 101 -0.47 12.62 -12.27
C LEU A 101 -0.89 12.49 -13.74
N TYR A 102 -1.79 11.54 -14.04
CA TYR A 102 -2.30 11.28 -15.39
C TYR A 102 -3.08 12.46 -15.97
N LEU A 103 -3.89 13.15 -15.17
CA LEU A 103 -4.75 14.25 -15.64
C LEU A 103 -3.98 15.50 -16.07
N LEU A 104 -2.74 15.70 -15.60
CA LEU A 104 -1.89 16.78 -16.11
C LEU A 104 -1.32 16.46 -17.48
N SER A 105 -0.88 15.22 -17.69
CA SER A 105 -0.28 14.80 -18.95
C SER A 105 -0.62 13.34 -19.26
N THR A 106 -1.17 13.12 -20.45
CA THR A 106 -1.42 11.77 -20.97
C THR A 106 -0.24 11.18 -21.74
N ARG A 107 0.94 11.82 -21.71
CA ARG A 107 2.16 11.33 -22.35
C ARG A 107 2.82 10.27 -21.47
N LEU A 108 3.12 9.11 -22.03
CA LEU A 108 3.65 7.96 -21.28
C LEU A 108 5.00 8.25 -20.63
N GLU A 109 5.94 8.85 -21.35
CA GLU A 109 7.29 9.10 -20.84
C GLU A 109 7.31 9.92 -19.54
N PRO A 110 6.70 11.12 -19.46
CA PRO A 110 6.65 11.86 -18.20
C PRO A 110 5.88 11.17 -17.11
N LEU A 111 4.86 10.37 -17.44
CA LEU A 111 4.10 9.59 -16.46
C LEU A 111 4.96 8.48 -15.84
N LEU A 112 5.68 7.73 -16.70
CA LEU A 112 6.57 6.66 -16.21
C LEU A 112 7.68 7.23 -15.33
N VAL A 113 8.29 8.37 -15.68
CA VAL A 113 9.30 9.02 -14.84
C VAL A 113 8.73 9.37 -13.46
N GLN A 114 7.53 9.93 -13.40
CA GLN A 114 6.89 10.29 -12.13
C GLN A 114 6.50 9.04 -11.31
N VAL A 115 5.91 8.04 -11.95
CA VAL A 115 5.54 6.78 -11.29
C VAL A 115 6.78 6.09 -10.74
N THR A 116 7.84 5.96 -11.53
CA THR A 116 9.10 5.36 -11.06
C THR A 116 9.72 6.17 -9.92
N ALA A 117 9.73 7.51 -10.00
CA ALA A 117 10.23 8.36 -8.92
C ALA A 117 9.43 8.13 -7.63
N PHE A 118 8.11 8.02 -7.73
CA PHE A 118 7.24 7.69 -6.59
C PHE A 118 7.57 6.32 -6.01
N THR A 119 7.62 5.27 -6.83
CA THR A 119 7.83 3.89 -6.34
C THR A 119 9.23 3.71 -5.76
N VAL A 120 10.27 4.32 -6.32
CA VAL A 120 11.61 4.31 -5.73
C VAL A 120 11.60 4.96 -4.35
N ALA A 121 11.00 6.13 -4.21
CA ALA A 121 10.88 6.83 -2.94
C ALA A 121 10.08 6.02 -1.91
N HIS A 122 8.92 5.52 -2.33
CA HIS A 122 8.06 4.63 -1.54
C HIS A 122 8.83 3.41 -1.03
N SER A 123 9.58 2.73 -1.91
CA SER A 123 10.39 1.56 -1.56
C SER A 123 11.45 1.88 -0.51
N ILE A 124 12.11 3.03 -0.61
CA ILE A 124 13.13 3.47 0.35
C ILE A 124 12.53 3.60 1.75
N THR A 125 11.45 4.38 1.89
CA THR A 125 10.85 4.62 3.21
C THR A 125 10.10 3.41 3.75
N LEU A 126 9.48 2.61 2.89
CA LEU A 126 8.90 1.32 3.27
C LEU A 126 9.98 0.39 3.82
N GLY A 127 11.12 0.26 3.14
CA GLY A 127 12.25 -0.54 3.60
C GLY A 127 12.81 -0.05 4.93
N LEU A 128 13.07 1.27 5.06
CA LEU A 128 13.58 1.88 6.28
C LEU A 128 12.61 1.70 7.46
N GLY A 129 11.30 1.84 7.21
CA GLY A 129 10.27 1.63 8.21
C GLY A 129 10.19 0.18 8.69
N LEU A 130 10.28 -0.78 7.77
CA LEU A 130 10.29 -2.21 8.10
C LEU A 130 11.53 -2.62 8.93
N TYR A 131 12.68 -2.00 8.67
CA TYR A 131 13.88 -2.18 9.50
C TYR A 131 13.84 -1.46 10.85
N GLY A 132 12.78 -0.65 11.08
CA GLY A 132 12.65 0.15 12.31
C GLY A 132 13.63 1.33 12.39
N VAL A 133 14.23 1.72 11.26
CA VAL A 133 15.14 2.88 11.18
C VAL A 133 14.37 4.19 11.27
N ILE A 134 13.17 4.23 10.67
CA ILE A 134 12.27 5.38 10.69
C ILE A 134 10.89 4.90 11.09
N ALA A 135 10.31 5.53 12.10
CA ALA A 135 8.92 5.33 12.49
C ALA A 135 8.29 6.70 12.75
N LEU A 136 7.28 7.05 11.96
CA LEU A 136 6.47 8.23 12.20
C LEU A 136 5.04 7.79 12.57
N PRO A 137 4.39 8.48 13.49
CA PRO A 137 3.02 8.17 13.87
C PRO A 137 2.06 8.41 12.69
N ALA A 138 1.06 7.56 12.55
CA ALA A 138 0.04 7.65 11.51
C ALA A 138 -0.66 9.02 11.51
N SER A 139 -0.88 9.60 12.69
CA SER A 139 -1.45 10.94 12.88
C SER A 139 -0.68 12.07 12.20
N ILE A 140 0.58 11.87 11.84
CA ILE A 140 1.37 12.82 11.06
C ILE A 140 1.40 12.43 9.58
N VAL A 141 1.61 11.14 9.30
CA VAL A 141 1.83 10.66 7.93
C VAL A 141 0.54 10.71 7.11
N GLU A 142 -0.57 10.28 7.68
CA GLU A 142 -1.85 10.21 6.94
C GLU A 142 -2.38 11.59 6.51
N PRO A 143 -2.37 12.66 7.35
CA PRO A 143 -2.71 13.99 6.87
C PRO A 143 -1.78 14.49 5.76
N LEU A 144 -0.48 14.20 5.81
CA LEU A 144 0.48 14.61 4.78
C LEU A 144 0.24 13.87 3.46
N ILE A 145 -0.17 12.59 3.50
CA ILE A 145 -0.61 11.84 2.32
C ILE A 145 -1.84 12.52 1.72
N ALA A 146 -2.85 12.85 2.52
CA ALA A 146 -4.04 13.55 2.04
C ALA A 146 -3.70 14.93 1.45
N ALA A 147 -2.80 15.69 2.10
CA ALA A 147 -2.31 16.97 1.59
C ALA A 147 -1.60 16.83 0.24
N SER A 148 -0.88 15.73 -0.02
CA SER A 148 -0.24 15.48 -1.31
C SER A 148 -1.25 15.36 -2.46
N ILE A 149 -2.41 14.73 -2.18
CA ILE A 149 -3.51 14.60 -3.15
C ILE A 149 -4.12 15.98 -3.46
N VAL A 150 -4.36 16.78 -2.43
CA VAL A 150 -4.85 18.17 -2.59
C VAL A 150 -3.86 18.99 -3.40
N TYR A 151 -2.56 18.86 -3.09
CA TYR A 151 -1.50 19.59 -3.81
C TYR A 151 -1.50 19.26 -5.30
N ILE A 152 -1.51 17.98 -5.68
CA ILE A 152 -1.52 17.55 -7.08
C ILE A 152 -2.78 18.06 -7.80
N ALA A 153 -3.94 18.01 -7.16
CA ALA A 153 -5.17 18.53 -7.73
C ALA A 153 -5.08 20.06 -7.96
N ALA A 154 -4.62 20.80 -6.96
CA ALA A 154 -4.48 22.27 -7.03
C ALA A 154 -3.44 22.67 -8.09
N GLU A 155 -2.26 22.04 -8.12
CA GLU A 155 -1.24 22.31 -9.13
C GLU A 155 -1.81 22.12 -10.55
N ASN A 156 -2.56 21.04 -10.78
CA ASN A 156 -3.15 20.75 -12.11
C ASN A 156 -4.28 21.72 -12.50
N PHE A 157 -4.91 22.39 -11.53
CA PHE A 157 -5.84 23.51 -11.82
C PHE A 157 -5.09 24.75 -12.25
N LEU A 158 -3.95 25.03 -11.63
CA LEU A 158 -3.18 26.27 -11.82
C LEU A 158 -2.27 26.21 -13.05
N THR A 159 -1.87 25.00 -13.48
CA THR A 159 -0.98 24.83 -14.65
C THR A 159 -1.42 23.69 -15.56
N ASP A 160 -1.12 23.84 -16.83
CA ASP A 160 -1.26 22.80 -17.85
C ASP A 160 0.10 22.27 -18.36
N LYS A 161 1.19 22.76 -17.77
CA LYS A 161 2.55 22.45 -18.17
C LYS A 161 3.24 21.56 -17.14
N LEU A 162 3.94 20.55 -17.63
CA LEU A 162 4.85 19.76 -16.83
C LEU A 162 6.08 20.60 -16.48
N THR A 163 6.32 20.76 -15.20
CA THR A 163 7.53 21.44 -14.71
C THR A 163 8.69 20.44 -14.57
N PRO A 164 9.95 20.84 -14.84
CA PRO A 164 11.10 19.94 -14.71
C PRO A 164 11.33 19.39 -13.30
N TRP A 165 10.87 20.10 -12.28
CA TRP A 165 11.05 19.73 -10.87
C TRP A 165 9.93 18.83 -10.32
N ARG A 166 8.86 18.59 -11.11
CA ARG A 166 7.72 17.77 -10.69
C ARG A 166 8.10 16.34 -10.25
N PRO A 167 9.02 15.61 -10.93
CA PRO A 167 9.43 14.29 -10.45
C PRO A 167 10.03 14.32 -9.04
N TYR A 168 10.72 15.40 -8.65
CA TYR A 168 11.26 15.55 -7.29
C TYR A 168 10.18 15.75 -6.24
N VAL A 169 9.12 16.48 -6.58
CA VAL A 169 7.94 16.63 -5.69
C VAL A 169 7.22 15.30 -5.53
N VAL A 170 7.01 14.60 -6.65
CA VAL A 170 6.39 13.26 -6.65
C VAL A 170 7.25 12.26 -5.86
N PHE A 171 8.58 12.35 -5.96
CA PHE A 171 9.50 11.58 -5.13
C PHE A 171 9.29 11.89 -3.64
N GLY A 172 9.21 13.17 -3.25
CA GLY A 172 8.91 13.57 -1.89
C GLY A 172 7.60 12.98 -1.35
N PHE A 173 6.55 12.99 -2.17
CA PHE A 173 5.27 12.37 -1.83
C PHE A 173 5.36 10.85 -1.75
N GLY A 174 6.16 10.21 -2.62
CA GLY A 174 6.44 8.77 -2.53
C GLY A 174 7.08 8.38 -1.19
N LEU A 175 7.99 9.20 -0.66
CA LEU A 175 8.58 8.98 0.68
C LEU A 175 7.50 8.97 1.78
N LEU A 176 6.54 9.90 1.72
CA LEU A 176 5.43 9.97 2.69
C LEU A 176 4.53 8.73 2.59
N HIS A 177 4.13 8.35 1.38
CA HIS A 177 3.26 7.18 1.17
C HIS A 177 3.89 5.87 1.64
N GLY A 178 5.21 5.69 1.44
CA GLY A 178 5.92 4.50 1.93
C GLY A 178 5.96 4.40 3.45
N LEU A 179 6.06 5.53 4.17
CA LEU A 179 5.97 5.57 5.63
C LEU A 179 4.58 5.18 6.13
N GLY A 180 3.51 5.55 5.42
CA GLY A 180 2.14 5.23 5.80
C GLY A 180 1.85 3.73 5.82
N PHE A 181 2.48 2.96 4.94
CA PHE A 181 2.27 1.51 4.86
C PHE A 181 3.30 0.69 5.65
N ALA A 182 4.41 1.26 6.06
CA ALA A 182 5.47 0.57 6.78
C ALA A 182 4.97 -0.08 8.09
N GLY A 183 4.09 0.60 8.84
CA GLY A 183 3.45 0.07 10.04
C GLY A 183 2.64 -1.19 9.78
N VAL A 184 1.78 -1.16 8.76
CA VAL A 184 0.93 -2.29 8.36
C VAL A 184 1.78 -3.49 7.95
N LEU A 185 2.80 -3.27 7.14
CA LEU A 185 3.67 -4.35 6.68
C LEU A 185 4.55 -4.91 7.81
N HIS A 186 4.95 -4.07 8.78
CA HIS A 186 5.60 -4.53 10.02
C HIS A 186 4.69 -5.44 10.84
N GLU A 187 3.39 -5.11 10.91
CA GLU A 187 2.40 -5.94 11.59
C GLU A 187 2.16 -7.28 10.88
N ILE A 188 2.23 -7.32 9.56
CA ILE A 188 2.14 -8.56 8.76
C ILE A 188 3.34 -9.48 9.06
N GLY A 189 4.50 -8.92 9.44
CA GLY A 189 5.68 -9.67 9.88
C GLY A 189 6.40 -10.36 8.73
N LEU A 190 7.22 -9.61 8.01
CA LEU A 190 8.16 -10.17 7.04
C LEU A 190 9.31 -10.90 7.77
N ALA A 191 9.54 -12.15 7.45
CA ALA A 191 10.74 -12.83 7.94
C ALA A 191 11.99 -12.12 7.36
N ARG A 192 13.03 -11.96 8.18
CA ARG A 192 14.27 -11.27 7.73
C ARG A 192 14.91 -11.94 6.51
N SER A 193 14.79 -13.27 6.39
CA SER A 193 15.24 -14.05 5.23
C SER A 193 14.54 -13.66 3.92
N ASP A 194 13.27 -13.28 4.00
CA ASP A 194 12.41 -13.05 2.85
C ASP A 194 12.29 -11.56 2.50
N PHE A 195 12.93 -10.71 3.31
CA PHE A 195 12.77 -9.25 3.27
C PHE A 195 13.02 -8.65 1.89
N VAL A 196 14.18 -8.93 1.30
CA VAL A 196 14.58 -8.35 0.00
C VAL A 196 13.64 -8.83 -1.10
N ASN A 197 13.40 -10.15 -1.13
CA ASN A 197 12.52 -10.75 -2.13
C ASN A 197 11.07 -10.24 -2.00
N GLY A 198 10.55 -10.17 -0.77
CA GLY A 198 9.22 -9.64 -0.50
C GLY A 198 9.09 -8.14 -0.83
N LEU A 199 10.10 -7.32 -0.49
CA LEU A 199 10.08 -5.89 -0.79
C LEU A 199 10.12 -5.62 -2.30
N ILE A 200 10.96 -6.35 -3.05
CA ILE A 200 11.02 -6.24 -4.51
C ILE A 200 9.69 -6.66 -5.13
N ALA A 201 9.16 -7.82 -4.75
CA ALA A 201 7.90 -8.33 -5.26
C ALA A 201 6.73 -7.36 -4.98
N PHE A 202 6.67 -6.82 -3.76
CA PHE A 202 5.67 -5.83 -3.36
C PHE A 202 5.72 -4.59 -4.25
N ASN A 203 6.90 -4.02 -4.46
CA ASN A 203 7.04 -2.81 -5.27
C ASN A 203 6.75 -3.06 -6.76
N ILE A 204 7.07 -4.23 -7.30
CA ILE A 204 6.62 -4.63 -8.64
C ILE A 204 5.09 -4.69 -8.69
N GLY A 205 4.44 -5.23 -7.67
CA GLY A 205 2.98 -5.22 -7.56
C GLY A 205 2.39 -3.81 -7.54
N VAL A 206 3.01 -2.90 -6.78
CA VAL A 206 2.66 -1.46 -6.74
C VAL A 206 2.76 -0.84 -8.13
N ASP A 207 3.88 -1.02 -8.85
CA ASP A 207 4.07 -0.48 -10.20
C ASP A 207 3.01 -1.02 -11.17
N LEU A 208 2.74 -2.32 -11.15
CA LEU A 208 1.72 -2.93 -11.99
C LEU A 208 0.33 -2.35 -11.72
N ALA A 209 -0.02 -2.12 -10.47
CA ALA A 209 -1.30 -1.51 -10.11
C ALA A 209 -1.38 -0.04 -10.56
N GLN A 210 -0.33 0.75 -10.40
CA GLN A 210 -0.27 2.14 -10.88
C GLN A 210 -0.42 2.20 -12.41
N ILE A 211 0.29 1.33 -13.13
CA ILE A 211 0.16 1.21 -14.59
C ILE A 211 -1.26 0.80 -14.97
N ALA A 212 -1.89 -0.12 -14.23
CA ALA A 212 -3.28 -0.51 -14.48
C ALA A 212 -4.25 0.66 -14.28
N VAL A 213 -4.09 1.48 -13.21
CA VAL A 213 -4.89 2.70 -13.00
C VAL A 213 -4.75 3.66 -14.17
N ILE A 214 -3.51 3.92 -14.62
CA ILE A 214 -3.24 4.80 -15.76
C ILE A 214 -3.86 4.24 -17.03
N ALA A 215 -3.71 2.94 -17.29
CA ALA A 215 -4.26 2.27 -18.46
C ALA A 215 -5.80 2.36 -18.49
N ILE A 216 -6.45 2.10 -17.36
CA ILE A 216 -7.91 2.23 -17.22
C ILE A 216 -8.35 3.67 -17.51
N ALA A 217 -7.70 4.66 -16.90
CA ALA A 217 -7.98 6.07 -17.12
C ALA A 217 -7.77 6.49 -18.58
N PHE A 218 -6.68 6.00 -19.20
CA PHE A 218 -6.37 6.28 -20.60
C PHE A 218 -7.41 5.66 -21.54
N LEU A 219 -7.80 4.41 -21.33
CA LEU A 219 -8.83 3.73 -22.13
C LEU A 219 -10.20 4.39 -21.95
N ALA A 220 -10.53 4.83 -20.73
CA ALA A 220 -11.81 5.47 -20.44
C ALA A 220 -11.91 6.89 -21.03
N THR A 221 -10.83 7.66 -21.03
CA THR A 221 -10.88 9.08 -21.37
C THR A 221 -9.83 9.51 -22.38
N GLY A 222 -8.57 9.17 -22.19
CA GLY A 222 -7.44 9.67 -22.96
C GLY A 222 -7.48 9.23 -24.41
N LEU A 223 -7.80 7.97 -24.67
CA LEU A 223 -7.85 7.39 -26.02
C LEU A 223 -8.83 8.17 -26.93
N TRP A 224 -9.97 8.55 -26.38
CA TRP A 224 -11.09 9.12 -27.13
C TRP A 224 -11.08 10.65 -27.16
N PHE A 225 -10.69 11.27 -26.05
CA PHE A 225 -10.99 12.67 -25.81
C PHE A 225 -9.80 13.60 -25.62
N ARG A 226 -8.55 13.08 -25.43
CA ARG A 226 -7.37 13.90 -25.13
C ARG A 226 -7.08 15.01 -26.16
N HIS A 227 -7.49 14.84 -27.40
CA HIS A 227 -7.29 15.80 -28.49
C HIS A 227 -8.48 16.76 -28.68
N ARG A 228 -9.54 16.62 -27.89
CA ARG A 228 -10.70 17.51 -27.96
C ARG A 228 -10.45 18.79 -27.17
N SER A 229 -10.79 19.95 -27.74
CA SER A 229 -10.62 21.26 -27.09
C SER A 229 -11.33 21.37 -25.73
N TRP A 230 -12.45 20.66 -25.56
CA TRP A 230 -13.23 20.62 -24.32
C TRP A 230 -12.74 19.60 -23.29
N TYR A 231 -11.76 18.74 -23.61
CA TYR A 231 -11.29 17.66 -22.73
C TYR A 231 -10.89 18.18 -21.35
N ARG A 232 -10.11 19.25 -21.29
CA ARG A 232 -9.68 19.85 -20.04
C ARG A 232 -10.84 20.38 -19.22
N ALA A 233 -11.78 21.11 -19.86
CA ALA A 233 -12.92 21.73 -19.17
C ALA A 233 -13.96 20.71 -18.67
N ARG A 234 -14.22 19.64 -19.45
CA ARG A 234 -15.32 18.71 -19.16
C ARG A 234 -14.89 17.40 -18.51
N ILE A 235 -13.61 17.05 -18.56
CA ILE A 235 -13.10 15.81 -17.97
C ILE A 235 -12.06 16.13 -16.90
N VAL A 236 -10.99 16.86 -17.24
CA VAL A 236 -9.88 17.08 -16.31
C VAL A 236 -10.31 17.91 -15.11
N HIS A 237 -10.94 19.08 -15.30
CA HIS A 237 -11.32 19.94 -14.19
C HIS A 237 -12.35 19.29 -13.26
N PRO A 238 -13.46 18.66 -13.73
CA PRO A 238 -14.37 17.95 -12.84
C PRO A 238 -13.69 16.81 -12.07
N ALA A 239 -12.82 16.02 -12.74
CA ALA A 239 -12.09 14.97 -12.07
C ALA A 239 -11.13 15.52 -10.99
N LEU A 240 -10.42 16.61 -11.27
CA LEU A 240 -9.56 17.28 -10.29
C LEU A 240 -10.36 17.84 -9.12
N THR A 241 -11.58 18.34 -9.36
CA THR A 241 -12.48 18.78 -8.28
C THR A 241 -12.80 17.63 -7.35
N VAL A 242 -13.19 16.47 -7.90
CA VAL A 242 -13.48 15.28 -7.10
C VAL A 242 -12.24 14.83 -6.32
N ILE A 243 -11.07 14.75 -6.96
CA ILE A 243 -9.80 14.36 -6.33
C ILE A 243 -9.45 15.34 -5.22
N GLY A 244 -9.51 16.65 -5.48
CA GLY A 244 -9.18 17.68 -4.51
C GLY A 244 -10.13 17.71 -3.32
N CYS A 245 -11.44 17.56 -3.55
CA CYS A 245 -12.44 17.47 -2.49
C CYS A 245 -12.26 16.21 -1.63
N ALA A 246 -11.98 15.06 -2.24
CA ALA A 246 -11.71 13.83 -1.49
C ALA A 246 -10.43 13.96 -0.64
N GLY A 247 -9.35 14.49 -1.22
CA GLY A 247 -8.12 14.77 -0.46
C GLY A 247 -8.32 15.76 0.68
N ALA A 248 -9.08 16.84 0.44
CA ALA A 248 -9.40 17.83 1.46
C ALA A 248 -10.27 17.25 2.59
N PHE A 249 -11.25 16.41 2.24
CA PHE A 249 -12.06 15.70 3.23
C PHE A 249 -11.19 14.81 4.12
N TRP A 250 -10.34 13.96 3.54
CA TRP A 250 -9.43 13.11 4.32
C TRP A 250 -8.41 13.92 5.12
N LEU A 251 -7.92 15.05 4.58
CA LEU A 251 -7.00 15.92 5.33
C LEU A 251 -7.65 16.43 6.63
N VAL A 252 -8.90 16.87 6.56
CA VAL A 252 -9.66 17.34 7.72
C VAL A 252 -9.96 16.18 8.67
N GLU A 253 -10.47 15.05 8.15
CA GLU A 253 -10.81 13.87 8.94
C GLU A 253 -9.61 13.31 9.74
N ARG A 254 -8.41 13.37 9.16
CA ARG A 254 -7.19 12.82 9.78
C ARG A 254 -6.49 13.79 10.74
N ILE A 255 -6.93 15.07 10.80
CA ILE A 255 -6.40 16.08 11.73
C ILE A 255 -7.29 16.20 12.98
N ILE A 256 -8.60 16.02 12.83
CA ILE A 256 -9.59 16.09 13.92
C ILE A 256 -9.70 14.76 14.63
#